data_d60c253d9e762c1146b0a1ea9c2f92f3
#
_entry.id   d60c253d9e762c1146b0a1ea9c2f92f3
#
_cell.length_a   1.000
_cell.length_b   1.000
_cell.length_c   1.000
_cell.angle_alpha   90.00
_cell.angle_beta   90.00
_cell.angle_gamma   90.00
#
_symmetry.space_group_name_H-M   'P 1'
#
loop_
_entity.id
_entity.type
_entity.pdbx_description
1 polymer ?
#
loop_
_entity_poly.entity_id
_entity_poly.type
_entity_poly.pdbx_seq_one_letter_code
_entity_poly.pdbx_strand_id
1 'polypeptide(L)'
;MSEISDKIHEKCLAFSDRIIKLNDYLLKEAANAKLSYKNVKGKRVYEKAVPVYLQSVSAICNQLLRSGTSIGANNAEATNAVSKQDFRAKSYIALKEARESLYWIELLHRNKYLDEKEYASIFSDAEELVKILVARCKKLDAEV
;
A
#
# COMPACT_ATOMS: atom_id res chain seq x y z
N MET A 1 -18.22 -1.40 -19.53
CA MET A 1 -17.50 -0.32 -18.78
C MET A 1 -16.84 0.60 -19.79
N SER A 2 -16.52 1.85 -19.45
CA SER A 2 -15.78 2.71 -20.38
C SER A 2 -14.30 2.31 -20.37
N GLU A 3 -13.60 2.48 -21.50
CA GLU A 3 -12.16 2.19 -21.62
C GLU A 3 -11.32 2.86 -20.52
N ILE A 4 -11.73 4.04 -20.05
CA ILE A 4 -11.07 4.75 -18.95
C ILE A 4 -11.28 4.02 -17.61
N SER A 5 -12.49 3.51 -17.36
CA SER A 5 -12.81 2.74 -16.14
C SER A 5 -11.98 1.47 -16.08
N ASP A 6 -11.83 0.78 -17.21
CA ASP A 6 -11.06 -0.46 -17.30
C ASP A 6 -9.56 -0.20 -17.05
N LYS A 7 -9.01 0.88 -17.62
CA LYS A 7 -7.62 1.29 -17.36
C LYS A 7 -7.34 1.63 -15.90
N ILE A 8 -8.28 2.27 -15.21
CA ILE A 8 -8.12 2.56 -13.78
C ILE A 8 -8.20 1.28 -12.96
N HIS A 9 -9.11 0.39 -13.30
CA HIS A 9 -9.23 -0.92 -12.64
C HIS A 9 -7.94 -1.71 -12.75
N GLU A 10 -7.36 -1.83 -13.93
CA GLU A 10 -6.08 -2.52 -14.15
C GLU A 10 -4.92 -1.90 -13.35
N LYS A 11 -4.85 -0.57 -13.26
CA LYS A 11 -3.84 0.10 -12.42
C LYS A 11 -4.02 -0.21 -10.94
N CYS A 12 -5.25 -0.27 -10.45
CA CYS A 12 -5.55 -0.64 -9.07
C CYS A 12 -5.14 -2.10 -8.78
N LEU A 13 -5.43 -3.04 -9.70
CA LEU A 13 -5.00 -4.44 -9.58
C LEU A 13 -3.49 -4.55 -9.57
N ALA A 14 -2.81 -3.93 -10.54
CA ALA A 14 -1.34 -3.94 -10.60
C ALA A 14 -0.69 -3.38 -9.34
N PHE A 15 -1.23 -2.31 -8.78
CA PHE A 15 -0.75 -1.75 -7.52
C PHE A 15 -0.99 -2.72 -6.35
N SER A 16 -2.18 -3.32 -6.26
CA SER A 16 -2.51 -4.32 -5.22
C SER A 16 -1.56 -5.51 -5.26
N ASP A 17 -1.25 -6.04 -6.45
CA ASP A 17 -0.29 -7.13 -6.65
C ASP A 17 1.11 -6.74 -6.15
N ARG A 18 1.53 -5.50 -6.42
CA ARG A 18 2.83 -5.01 -5.92
C ARG A 18 2.85 -4.88 -4.41
N ILE A 19 1.78 -4.39 -3.79
CA ILE A 19 1.67 -4.28 -2.33
C ILE A 19 1.69 -5.66 -1.67
N ILE A 20 1.00 -6.66 -2.22
CA ILE A 20 1.02 -8.04 -1.72
C ILE A 20 2.45 -8.59 -1.77
N LYS A 21 3.13 -8.47 -2.91
CA LYS A 21 4.51 -8.93 -3.07
C LYS A 21 5.49 -8.20 -2.14
N LEU A 22 5.32 -6.89 -1.98
CA LEU A 22 6.13 -6.11 -1.06
C LEU A 22 5.92 -6.55 0.39
N ASN A 23 4.67 -6.77 0.80
CA ASN A 23 4.34 -7.28 2.13
C ASN A 23 5.02 -8.62 2.40
N ASP A 24 4.92 -9.57 1.47
CA ASP A 24 5.53 -10.89 1.60
C ASP A 24 7.06 -10.80 1.68
N TYR A 25 7.68 -9.94 0.86
CA TYR A 25 9.11 -9.69 0.87
C TYR A 25 9.58 -9.14 2.22
N LEU A 26 8.95 -8.06 2.71
CA LEU A 26 9.35 -7.41 3.96
C LEU A 26 9.17 -8.31 5.18
N LEU A 27 8.10 -9.09 5.23
CA LEU A 27 7.87 -10.03 6.33
C LEU A 27 8.86 -11.20 6.29
N LYS A 28 9.23 -11.68 5.11
CA LYS A 28 10.25 -12.71 4.92
C LYS A 28 11.63 -12.21 5.34
N GLU A 29 12.02 -11.01 4.91
CA GLU A 29 13.30 -10.39 5.32
C GLU A 29 13.35 -10.17 6.83
N ALA A 30 12.27 -9.67 7.44
CA ALA A 30 12.19 -9.50 8.88
C ALA A 30 12.25 -10.84 9.64
N ALA A 31 11.66 -11.90 9.11
CA ALA A 31 11.74 -13.25 9.68
C ALA A 31 13.16 -13.83 9.56
N ASN A 32 13.84 -13.62 8.44
CA ASN A 32 15.22 -14.07 8.21
C ASN A 32 16.22 -13.33 9.12
N ALA A 33 16.04 -12.03 9.34
CA ALA A 33 16.84 -11.26 10.28
C ALA A 33 16.77 -11.81 11.72
N LYS A 34 15.67 -12.49 12.06
CA LYS A 34 15.48 -13.20 13.34
C LYS A 34 16.45 -14.35 13.58
N LEU A 35 17.05 -14.88 12.52
CA LEU A 35 18.00 -15.99 12.59
C LEU A 35 19.46 -15.53 12.73
N SER A 36 19.73 -14.22 12.68
CA SER A 36 21.09 -13.71 12.90
C SER A 36 21.48 -13.83 14.37
N TYR A 37 22.50 -14.62 14.65
CA TYR A 37 23.09 -14.76 15.96
C TYR A 37 24.60 -14.45 15.90
N LYS A 38 25.12 -13.82 16.92
CA LYS A 38 26.57 -13.69 17.13
C LYS A 38 27.06 -14.85 17.98
N ASN A 39 28.13 -15.48 17.52
CA ASN A 39 28.81 -16.50 18.31
C ASN A 39 29.74 -15.79 19.30
N VAL A 40 29.35 -15.71 20.56
CA VAL A 40 30.15 -15.09 21.62
C VAL A 40 30.62 -16.19 22.55
N LYS A 41 31.93 -16.45 22.53
CA LYS A 41 32.59 -17.46 23.40
C LYS A 41 31.92 -18.85 23.36
N GLY A 42 31.57 -19.33 22.15
CA GLY A 42 30.96 -20.64 21.93
C GLY A 42 29.47 -20.75 22.27
N LYS A 43 28.82 -19.65 22.66
CA LYS A 43 27.37 -19.61 22.88
C LYS A 43 26.68 -18.78 21.80
N ARG A 44 25.55 -19.27 21.29
CA ARG A 44 24.67 -18.50 20.39
C ARG A 44 23.94 -17.44 21.21
N VAL A 45 24.30 -16.18 20.96
CA VAL A 45 23.60 -15.03 21.56
C VAL A 45 22.69 -14.42 20.49
N TYR A 46 21.38 -14.54 20.67
CA TYR A 46 20.40 -13.90 19.80
C TYR A 46 20.34 -12.40 20.12
N GLU A 47 20.42 -11.55 19.12
CA GLU A 47 20.23 -10.12 19.29
C GLU A 47 18.76 -9.84 19.67
N LYS A 48 18.55 -9.23 20.84
CA LYS A 48 17.20 -8.95 21.39
C LYS A 48 16.33 -8.01 20.54
N ALA A 49 16.91 -7.32 19.55
CA ALA A 49 16.21 -6.34 18.73
C ALA A 49 15.18 -6.94 17.74
N VAL A 50 15.30 -8.21 17.43
CA VAL A 50 14.58 -8.89 16.33
C VAL A 50 13.07 -9.02 16.56
N PRO A 51 12.55 -9.38 17.74
CA PRO A 51 11.09 -9.50 17.93
C PRO A 51 10.36 -8.17 17.79
N VAL A 52 10.97 -7.08 18.25
CA VAL A 52 10.37 -5.72 18.18
C VAL A 52 10.35 -5.22 16.74
N TYR A 53 11.42 -5.43 15.99
CA TYR A 53 11.52 -5.09 14.58
C TYR A 53 10.45 -5.81 13.74
N LEU A 54 10.31 -7.13 13.92
CA LEU A 54 9.28 -7.92 13.22
C LEU A 54 7.87 -7.44 13.56
N GLN A 55 7.61 -7.08 14.80
CA GLN A 55 6.31 -6.59 15.24
C GLN A 55 5.96 -5.26 14.57
N SER A 56 6.89 -4.31 14.55
CA SER A 56 6.66 -2.99 13.95
C SER A 56 6.48 -3.08 12.43
N VAL A 57 7.35 -3.81 11.72
CA VAL A 57 7.23 -3.98 10.28
C VAL A 57 5.94 -4.70 9.91
N SER A 58 5.56 -5.74 10.64
CA SER A 58 4.32 -6.48 10.41
C SER A 58 3.09 -5.57 10.58
N ALA A 59 3.06 -4.74 11.61
CA ALA A 59 1.97 -3.80 11.84
C ALA A 59 1.82 -2.79 10.69
N ILE A 60 2.93 -2.19 10.25
CA ILE A 60 2.93 -1.22 9.12
C ILE A 60 2.55 -1.92 7.81
N CYS A 61 3.12 -3.09 7.53
CA CYS A 61 2.81 -3.88 6.36
C CYS A 61 1.32 -4.26 6.28
N ASN A 62 0.70 -4.62 7.41
CA ASN A 62 -0.74 -4.90 7.46
C ASN A 62 -1.58 -3.67 7.13
N GLN A 63 -1.20 -2.48 7.59
CA GLN A 63 -1.91 -1.24 7.25
C GLN A 63 -1.77 -0.91 5.76
N LEU A 64 -0.56 -1.03 5.22
CA LEU A 64 -0.31 -0.82 3.80
C LEU A 64 -1.07 -1.84 2.93
N LEU A 65 -1.09 -3.11 3.32
CA LEU A 65 -1.84 -4.15 2.62
C LEU A 65 -3.33 -3.82 2.58
N ARG A 66 -3.91 -3.42 3.70
CA ARG A 66 -5.32 -3.02 3.79
C ARG A 66 -5.62 -1.81 2.92
N SER A 67 -4.92 -0.70 3.11
CA SER A 67 -5.16 0.53 2.34
C SER A 67 -4.89 0.31 0.85
N GLY A 68 -3.77 -0.30 0.48
CA GLY A 68 -3.38 -0.52 -0.91
C GLY A 68 -4.39 -1.38 -1.70
N THR A 69 -4.91 -2.45 -1.10
CA THR A 69 -5.94 -3.30 -1.75
C THR A 69 -7.33 -2.66 -1.71
N SER A 70 -7.63 -1.84 -0.69
CA SER A 70 -8.91 -1.13 -0.57
C SER A 70 -9.12 -0.10 -1.68
N ILE A 71 -8.07 0.43 -2.30
CA ILE A 71 -8.19 1.34 -3.46
C ILE A 71 -8.96 0.65 -4.58
N GLY A 72 -8.50 -0.54 -4.96
CA GLY A 72 -9.11 -1.34 -6.03
C GLY A 72 -10.51 -1.82 -5.69
N ALA A 73 -10.73 -2.28 -4.46
CA ALA A 73 -12.03 -2.73 -3.97
C ALA A 73 -13.08 -1.61 -4.08
N ASN A 74 -12.77 -0.41 -3.55
CA ASN A 74 -13.68 0.74 -3.63
C ASN A 74 -13.86 1.25 -5.07
N ASN A 75 -12.83 1.16 -5.91
CA ASN A 75 -12.96 1.48 -7.33
C ASN A 75 -13.91 0.50 -8.04
N ALA A 76 -13.86 -0.79 -7.74
CA ALA A 76 -14.76 -1.79 -8.29
C ALA A 76 -16.21 -1.56 -7.80
N GLU A 77 -16.41 -1.24 -6.54
CA GLU A 77 -17.73 -0.88 -5.99
C GLU A 77 -18.27 0.40 -6.65
N ALA A 78 -17.42 1.42 -6.86
CA ALA A 78 -17.82 2.64 -7.56
C ALA A 78 -18.34 2.34 -8.98
N THR A 79 -17.70 1.42 -9.71
CA THR A 79 -18.12 1.06 -11.06
C THR A 79 -19.52 0.44 -11.11
N ASN A 80 -19.96 -0.17 -10.00
CA ASN A 80 -21.28 -0.79 -9.84
C ASN A 80 -22.21 0.03 -8.94
N ALA A 81 -21.93 1.32 -8.75
CA ALA A 81 -22.69 2.20 -7.88
C ALA A 81 -24.14 2.34 -8.34
N VAL A 82 -25.07 2.32 -7.39
CA VAL A 82 -26.51 2.40 -7.65
C VAL A 82 -27.00 3.85 -7.92
N SER A 83 -26.14 4.83 -7.68
CA SER A 83 -26.42 6.25 -7.92
C SER A 83 -25.13 7.06 -8.14
N LYS A 84 -25.25 8.28 -8.68
CA LYS A 84 -24.12 9.22 -8.79
C LYS A 84 -23.52 9.55 -7.41
N GLN A 85 -24.35 9.66 -6.39
CA GLN A 85 -23.91 9.97 -5.04
C GLN A 85 -23.12 8.80 -4.44
N ASP A 86 -23.53 7.57 -4.69
CA ASP A 86 -22.82 6.36 -4.29
C ASP A 86 -21.49 6.24 -5.05
N PHE A 87 -21.48 6.46 -6.36
CA PHE A 87 -20.25 6.54 -7.17
C PHE A 87 -19.26 7.55 -6.61
N ARG A 88 -19.73 8.73 -6.24
CA ARG A 88 -18.94 9.79 -5.62
C ARG A 88 -18.38 9.34 -4.27
N ALA A 89 -19.21 8.79 -3.40
CA ALA A 89 -18.80 8.31 -2.07
C ALA A 89 -17.70 7.25 -2.16
N LYS A 90 -17.86 6.23 -3.00
CA LYS A 90 -16.87 5.18 -3.23
C LYS A 90 -15.58 5.70 -3.84
N SER A 91 -15.66 6.66 -4.77
CA SER A 91 -14.47 7.32 -5.35
C SER A 91 -13.66 8.09 -4.30
N TYR A 92 -14.32 8.77 -3.37
CA TYR A 92 -13.65 9.45 -2.26
C TYR A 92 -13.02 8.49 -1.27
N ILE A 93 -13.65 7.33 -0.98
CA ILE A 93 -13.05 6.30 -0.13
C ILE A 93 -11.78 5.77 -0.81
N ALA A 94 -11.85 5.43 -2.10
CA ALA A 94 -10.66 4.99 -2.83
C ALA A 94 -9.52 6.03 -2.79
N LEU A 95 -9.83 7.31 -2.89
CA LEU A 95 -8.85 8.40 -2.77
C LEU A 95 -8.22 8.47 -1.36
N LYS A 96 -9.01 8.29 -0.30
CA LYS A 96 -8.50 8.25 1.07
C LYS A 96 -7.52 7.09 1.26
N GLU A 97 -7.89 5.90 0.80
CA GLU A 97 -7.05 4.69 0.87
C GLU A 97 -5.74 4.86 0.09
N ALA A 98 -5.78 5.52 -1.07
CA ALA A 98 -4.58 5.81 -1.84
C ALA A 98 -3.63 6.78 -1.10
N ARG A 99 -4.16 7.81 -0.44
CA ARG A 99 -3.37 8.72 0.40
C ARG A 99 -2.82 8.04 1.65
N GLU A 100 -3.60 7.17 2.27
CA GLU A 100 -3.14 6.35 3.40
C GLU A 100 -2.00 5.44 2.98
N SER A 101 -2.08 4.82 1.80
CA SER A 101 -1.00 3.99 1.25
C SER A 101 0.30 4.77 1.05
N LEU A 102 0.26 6.02 0.55
CA LEU A 102 1.43 6.90 0.47
C LEU A 102 2.08 7.13 1.83
N TYR A 103 1.30 7.36 2.87
CA TYR A 103 1.79 7.55 4.24
C TYR A 103 2.55 6.32 4.74
N TRP A 104 1.99 5.12 4.55
CA TRP A 104 2.64 3.88 5.00
C TRP A 104 3.90 3.56 4.21
N ILE A 105 3.92 3.82 2.90
CA ILE A 105 5.11 3.67 2.05
C ILE A 105 6.22 4.63 2.51
N GLU A 106 5.90 5.89 2.77
CA GLU A 106 6.86 6.86 3.29
C GLU A 106 7.41 6.43 4.65
N LEU A 107 6.55 5.93 5.55
CA LEU A 107 6.95 5.47 6.86
C LEU A 107 7.90 4.27 6.79
N LEU A 108 7.66 3.31 5.88
CA LEU A 108 8.56 2.19 5.62
C LEU A 108 9.94 2.68 5.14
N HIS A 109 9.97 3.64 4.22
CA HIS A 109 11.22 4.21 3.71
C HIS A 109 12.00 4.98 4.80
N ARG A 110 11.33 5.83 5.57
CA ARG A 110 11.95 6.59 6.68
C ARG A 110 12.58 5.69 7.74
N ASN A 111 12.03 4.52 7.96
CA ASN A 111 12.55 3.50 8.88
C ASN A 111 13.50 2.50 8.21
N LYS A 112 13.92 2.75 6.96
CA LYS A 112 14.91 1.96 6.22
C LYS A 112 14.47 0.51 5.94
N TYR A 113 13.16 0.26 5.87
CA TYR A 113 12.60 -0.99 5.38
C TYR A 113 12.57 -1.06 3.84
N LEU A 114 12.54 0.09 3.18
CA LEU A 114 12.67 0.25 1.73
C LEU A 114 13.93 1.04 1.43
N ASP A 115 14.69 0.61 0.44
CA ASP A 115 15.75 1.42 -0.14
C ASP A 115 15.17 2.54 -1.03
N GLU A 116 16.03 3.44 -1.50
CA GLU A 116 15.63 4.60 -2.31
C GLU A 116 14.95 4.20 -3.62
N LYS A 117 15.43 3.14 -4.26
CA LYS A 117 14.92 2.65 -5.54
C LYS A 117 13.56 1.97 -5.36
N GLU A 118 13.43 1.13 -4.34
CA GLU A 118 12.17 0.45 -3.99
C GLU A 118 11.10 1.47 -3.62
N TYR A 119 11.46 2.43 -2.78
CA TYR A 119 10.59 3.53 -2.38
C TYR A 119 10.12 4.35 -3.58
N ALA A 120 11.03 4.89 -4.38
CA ALA A 120 10.68 5.72 -5.52
C ALA A 120 9.72 5.00 -6.49
N SER A 121 9.96 3.71 -6.71
CA SER A 121 9.16 2.90 -7.62
C SER A 121 7.73 2.68 -7.12
N ILE A 122 7.55 2.25 -5.86
CA ILE A 122 6.19 1.97 -5.33
C ILE A 122 5.43 3.26 -4.99
N PHE A 123 6.14 4.29 -4.55
CA PHE A 123 5.56 5.60 -4.26
C PHE A 123 5.00 6.26 -5.52
N SER A 124 5.72 6.17 -6.64
CA SER A 124 5.26 6.70 -7.94
C SER A 124 3.94 6.07 -8.39
N ASP A 125 3.75 4.76 -8.22
CA ASP A 125 2.49 4.10 -8.57
C ASP A 125 1.33 4.57 -7.69
N ALA A 126 1.57 4.72 -6.39
CA ALA A 126 0.56 5.23 -5.47
C ALA A 126 0.19 6.70 -5.78
N GLU A 127 1.19 7.55 -6.10
CA GLU A 127 0.95 8.93 -6.53
C GLU A 127 0.13 8.99 -7.83
N GLU A 128 0.38 8.11 -8.79
CA GLU A 128 -0.39 8.07 -10.02
C GLU A 128 -1.86 7.78 -9.72
N LEU A 129 -2.16 6.80 -8.86
CA LEU A 129 -3.52 6.50 -8.43
C LEU A 129 -4.17 7.69 -7.71
N VAL A 130 -3.46 8.37 -6.83
CA VAL A 130 -3.95 9.59 -6.17
C VAL A 130 -4.32 10.66 -7.21
N LYS A 131 -3.45 10.93 -8.19
CA LYS A 131 -3.70 11.93 -9.26
C LYS A 131 -4.96 11.59 -10.05
N ILE A 132 -5.13 10.33 -10.44
CA ILE A 132 -6.31 9.86 -11.16
C ILE A 132 -7.58 10.02 -10.33
N LEU A 133 -7.55 9.60 -9.06
CA LEU A 133 -8.71 9.65 -8.18
C LEU A 133 -9.07 11.10 -7.79
N VAL A 134 -8.08 11.98 -7.60
CA VAL A 134 -8.31 13.42 -7.41
C VAL A 134 -9.01 14.04 -8.61
N ALA A 135 -8.55 13.73 -9.83
CA ALA A 135 -9.18 14.25 -11.04
C ALA A 135 -10.63 13.77 -11.17
N ARG A 136 -10.90 12.49 -10.85
CA ARG A 136 -12.26 11.94 -10.82
C ARG A 136 -13.14 12.66 -9.79
N CYS A 137 -12.70 12.81 -8.55
CA CYS A 137 -13.46 13.45 -7.49
C CYS A 137 -13.77 14.92 -7.81
N LYS A 138 -12.79 15.68 -8.34
CA LYS A 138 -13.01 17.05 -8.79
C LYS A 138 -14.07 17.17 -9.88
N LYS A 139 -14.08 16.24 -10.85
CA LYS A 139 -15.10 16.21 -11.90
C LYS A 139 -16.48 15.94 -11.31
N LEU A 140 -16.59 14.99 -10.39
CA LEU A 140 -17.85 14.66 -9.71
C LEU A 140 -18.38 15.81 -8.85
N ASP A 141 -17.50 16.60 -8.24
CA ASP A 141 -17.90 17.79 -7.46
C ASP A 141 -18.44 18.92 -8.35
N ALA A 142 -17.94 19.02 -9.57
CA ALA A 142 -18.42 20.03 -10.53
C ALA A 142 -19.78 19.67 -11.19
N GLU A 143 -20.23 18.42 -11.03
CA GLU A 143 -21.51 17.92 -11.58
C GLU A 143 -22.65 17.96 -10.55
N VAL A 144 -22.40 18.45 -9.33
CA VAL A 144 -23.36 18.64 -8.24
C VAL A 144 -23.78 20.09 -8.18
#